data_eba0b00967751e5ed491f80cfa00c069
#
_entry.id   eba0b00967751e5ed491f80cfa00c069
#
_cell.length_a   1.000
_cell.length_b   1.000
_cell.length_c   1.000
_cell.angle_alpha   90.00
_cell.angle_beta   90.00
_cell.angle_gamma   90.00
#
_symmetry.space_group_name_H-M   'P 1'
#
loop_
_entity.id
_entity.type
_entity.pdbx_description
1 polymer ?
#
loop_
_entity_poly.entity_id
_entity_poly.type
_entity_poly.pdbx_seq_one_letter_code
_entity_poly.pdbx_strand_id
1 'polypeptide(L)'
;MPQHIVIEDPIGTVLAAAPLYLKNHSYGEYVFDWGWADAFERAGGHYYPKLQCTVPFTPATGPRFLIRNSVNKTQSTDLYQTLAGTMIQVAKKMKVSSLHITFPEYVEWEIAGNYGFLQRVGQQFHWENRNYTDFEAFLGALTSRKRKQIRKERQRIADTGLKFTALRGKEIKDEHWHAFYAFYLNTTE
;
A
#
# COMPACT_ATOMS: atom_id res chain seq x y z
N MET A 1 -9.08 1.23 -14.35
CA MET A 1 -9.37 0.24 -15.40
C MET A 1 -8.22 -0.77 -15.47
N PRO A 2 -8.46 -2.08 -15.39
CA PRO A 2 -7.39 -3.10 -15.44
C PRO A 2 -6.65 -3.09 -16.80
N GLN A 3 -5.33 -3.29 -16.75
CA GLN A 3 -4.41 -3.35 -17.88
C GLN A 3 -3.33 -4.40 -17.58
N HIS A 4 -3.72 -5.53 -17.00
CA HIS A 4 -2.79 -6.55 -16.55
C HIS A 4 -1.88 -7.05 -17.68
N ILE A 5 -0.62 -7.31 -17.35
CA ILE A 5 0.33 -7.91 -18.28
C ILE A 5 0.44 -9.39 -17.94
N VAL A 6 0.44 -10.21 -18.98
CA VAL A 6 0.65 -11.65 -18.89
C VAL A 6 1.71 -12.05 -19.90
N ILE A 7 2.65 -12.90 -19.48
CA ILE A 7 3.65 -13.53 -20.36
C ILE A 7 3.34 -15.00 -20.42
N GLU A 8 3.15 -15.50 -21.64
CA GLU A 8 2.85 -16.90 -21.93
C GLU A 8 3.98 -17.52 -22.76
N ASP A 9 4.15 -18.82 -22.62
CA ASP A 9 4.98 -19.61 -23.52
C ASP A 9 4.25 -19.89 -24.85
N PRO A 10 4.93 -20.48 -25.88
CA PRO A 10 4.33 -20.73 -27.15
C PRO A 10 3.11 -21.70 -27.16
N ILE A 11 2.91 -22.42 -26.08
CA ILE A 11 1.77 -23.34 -25.90
C ILE A 11 0.65 -22.76 -25.02
N GLY A 12 0.77 -21.46 -24.64
CA GLY A 12 -0.24 -20.74 -23.87
C GLY A 12 -0.15 -20.92 -22.35
N THR A 13 0.97 -21.45 -21.84
CA THR A 13 1.16 -21.54 -20.39
C THR A 13 1.58 -20.18 -19.84
N VAL A 14 0.86 -19.65 -18.86
CA VAL A 14 1.24 -18.41 -18.17
C VAL A 14 2.52 -18.64 -17.37
N LEU A 15 3.57 -17.90 -17.70
CA LEU A 15 4.87 -17.91 -17.01
C LEU A 15 5.01 -16.77 -16.02
N ALA A 16 4.48 -15.59 -16.35
CA ALA A 16 4.54 -14.43 -15.49
C ALA A 16 3.33 -13.51 -15.69
N ALA A 17 3.02 -12.71 -14.69
CA ALA A 17 1.98 -11.70 -14.77
C ALA A 17 2.29 -10.50 -13.86
N ALA A 18 1.71 -9.34 -14.18
CA ALA A 18 1.75 -8.17 -13.32
C ALA A 18 0.39 -7.47 -13.26
N PRO A 19 -0.12 -7.16 -12.06
CA PRO A 19 -1.35 -6.40 -11.89
C PRO A 19 -1.11 -4.93 -12.24
N LEU A 20 -1.62 -4.48 -13.38
CA LEU A 20 -1.47 -3.12 -13.87
C LEU A 20 -2.84 -2.46 -14.05
N TYR A 21 -2.95 -1.20 -13.66
CA TYR A 21 -4.19 -0.43 -13.73
C TYR A 21 -3.96 0.94 -14.34
N LEU A 22 -4.82 1.35 -15.25
CA LEU A 22 -4.93 2.75 -15.67
C LEU A 22 -5.82 3.48 -14.66
N LYS A 23 -5.28 4.55 -14.06
CA LYS A 23 -5.94 5.31 -12.99
C LYS A 23 -6.00 6.80 -13.31
N ASN A 24 -7.12 7.40 -13.01
CA ASN A 24 -7.36 8.85 -13.12
C ASN A 24 -7.31 9.57 -11.77
N HIS A 25 -6.94 8.88 -10.70
CA HIS A 25 -6.74 9.41 -9.35
C HIS A 25 -5.81 8.50 -8.55
N SER A 26 -5.30 8.96 -7.41
CA SER A 26 -4.39 8.22 -6.51
C SER A 26 -5.08 7.66 -5.25
N TYR A 27 -6.41 7.66 -5.18
CA TYR A 27 -7.12 7.07 -4.05
C TYR A 27 -6.86 5.57 -3.93
N GLY A 28 -6.65 5.10 -2.70
CA GLY A 28 -6.42 3.69 -2.39
C GLY A 28 -5.00 3.17 -2.70
N GLU A 29 -4.05 4.05 -3.02
CA GLU A 29 -2.66 3.67 -3.30
C GLU A 29 -1.74 3.73 -2.07
N TYR A 30 -2.09 4.56 -1.08
CA TYR A 30 -1.32 4.78 0.15
C TYR A 30 0.13 5.27 -0.05
N VAL A 31 0.42 5.89 -1.20
CA VAL A 31 1.73 6.46 -1.53
C VAL A 31 1.75 7.98 -1.43
N PHE A 32 0.57 8.61 -1.35
CA PHE A 32 0.37 10.05 -1.13
C PHE A 32 1.16 10.94 -2.09
N ASP A 33 0.96 10.75 -3.39
CA ASP A 33 1.64 11.48 -4.46
C ASP A 33 0.95 12.79 -4.87
N TRP A 34 0.05 13.32 -4.03
CA TRP A 34 -0.72 14.54 -4.29
C TRP A 34 0.18 15.76 -4.60
N GLY A 35 1.29 15.91 -3.85
CA GLY A 35 2.24 17.00 -4.09
C GLY A 35 2.94 16.91 -5.45
N TRP A 36 3.13 15.69 -5.96
CA TRP A 36 3.70 15.46 -7.28
C TRP A 36 2.68 15.78 -8.38
N ALA A 37 1.43 15.35 -8.19
CA ALA A 37 0.35 15.65 -9.11
C ALA A 37 0.17 17.16 -9.26
N ASP A 38 0.07 17.89 -8.14
CA ASP A 38 -0.07 19.33 -8.09
C ASP A 38 1.14 20.06 -8.74
N ALA A 39 2.37 19.63 -8.44
CA ALA A 39 3.56 20.22 -9.04
C ALA A 39 3.63 20.00 -10.55
N PHE A 40 3.23 18.81 -11.03
CA PHE A 40 3.22 18.48 -12.45
C PHE A 40 2.17 19.29 -13.21
N GLU A 41 0.98 19.46 -12.65
CA GLU A 41 -0.09 20.26 -13.22
C GLU A 41 0.25 21.75 -13.24
N ARG A 42 0.85 22.29 -12.17
CA ARG A 42 1.36 23.67 -12.17
C ARG A 42 2.46 23.93 -13.22
N ALA A 43 3.22 22.90 -13.58
CA ALA A 43 4.19 22.97 -14.66
C ALA A 43 3.56 22.85 -16.07
N GLY A 44 2.23 22.80 -16.18
CA GLY A 44 1.49 22.71 -17.43
C GLY A 44 1.31 21.29 -17.97
N GLY A 45 1.63 20.26 -17.17
CA GLY A 45 1.40 18.86 -17.51
C GLY A 45 0.03 18.35 -17.06
N HIS A 46 -0.33 17.14 -17.50
CA HIS A 46 -1.51 16.40 -17.01
C HIS A 46 -1.04 15.16 -16.29
N TYR A 47 -1.15 15.13 -14.95
CA TYR A 47 -0.67 14.01 -14.13
C TYR A 47 -1.50 12.74 -14.33
N TYR A 48 -2.77 12.87 -14.59
CA TYR A 48 -3.66 11.75 -14.88
C TYR A 48 -4.05 11.72 -16.37
N PRO A 49 -4.30 10.54 -16.95
CA PRO A 49 -4.20 9.22 -16.33
C PRO A 49 -2.75 8.77 -16.16
N LYS A 50 -2.53 7.88 -15.18
CA LYS A 50 -1.26 7.22 -14.93
C LYS A 50 -1.43 5.70 -14.89
N LEU A 51 -0.34 4.94 -15.08
CA LEU A 51 -0.33 3.50 -14.84
C LEU A 51 0.15 3.18 -13.42
N GLN A 52 -0.48 2.18 -12.82
CA GLN A 52 -0.19 1.74 -11.47
C GLN A 52 -0.10 0.22 -11.38
N CYS A 53 1.09 -0.32 -11.07
CA CYS A 53 1.28 -1.71 -10.70
C CYS A 53 1.16 -1.83 -9.18
N THR A 54 0.09 -2.45 -8.71
CA THR A 54 -0.26 -2.49 -7.29
C THR A 54 -1.23 -3.61 -6.98
N VAL A 55 -1.31 -4.00 -5.71
CA VAL A 55 -2.48 -4.66 -5.14
C VAL A 55 -3.39 -3.54 -4.59
N PRO A 56 -4.59 -3.35 -5.12
CA PRO A 56 -5.47 -2.25 -4.70
C PRO A 56 -5.77 -2.27 -3.21
N PHE A 57 -5.80 -1.09 -2.58
CA PHE A 57 -6.12 -0.89 -1.16
C PHE A 57 -5.24 -1.69 -0.17
N THR A 58 -4.04 -2.10 -0.62
CA THR A 58 -3.16 -2.96 0.18
C THR A 58 -1.77 -2.32 0.30
N PRO A 59 -1.51 -1.50 1.34
CA PRO A 59 -0.23 -0.84 1.57
C PRO A 59 0.79 -1.80 2.22
N ALA A 60 1.00 -2.97 1.60
CA ALA A 60 1.91 -4.00 2.08
C ALA A 60 2.91 -4.38 0.99
N THR A 61 4.16 -4.58 1.41
CA THR A 61 5.20 -5.14 0.55
C THR A 61 4.86 -6.57 0.15
N GLY A 62 5.05 -6.89 -1.12
CA GLY A 62 4.84 -8.22 -1.67
C GLY A 62 5.07 -8.23 -3.18
N PRO A 63 5.01 -9.39 -3.81
CA PRO A 63 5.31 -9.51 -5.23
C PRO A 63 4.34 -8.69 -6.08
N ARG A 64 4.92 -7.96 -7.03
CA ARG A 64 4.22 -7.22 -8.09
C ARG A 64 4.45 -7.86 -9.45
N PHE A 65 5.55 -8.57 -9.57
CA PHE A 65 5.90 -9.38 -10.74
C PHE A 65 5.70 -10.86 -10.37
N LEU A 66 4.53 -11.37 -10.66
CA LEU A 66 4.13 -12.74 -10.31
C LEU A 66 4.79 -13.72 -11.27
N ILE A 67 5.69 -14.54 -10.78
CA ILE A 67 6.41 -15.56 -11.55
C ILE A 67 5.89 -16.93 -11.16
N ARG A 68 5.67 -17.80 -12.16
CA ARG A 68 5.22 -19.17 -11.94
C ARG A 68 6.27 -19.98 -11.17
N ASN A 69 5.87 -20.72 -10.14
CA ASN A 69 6.76 -21.48 -9.26
C ASN A 69 7.63 -22.53 -9.97
N SER A 70 7.22 -23.02 -11.14
CA SER A 70 7.98 -23.99 -11.92
C SER A 70 9.14 -23.38 -12.73
N VAL A 71 9.23 -22.06 -12.78
CA VAL A 71 10.27 -21.33 -13.51
C VAL A 71 11.57 -21.33 -12.69
N ASN A 72 12.71 -21.63 -13.31
CA ASN A 72 13.99 -21.61 -12.65
C ASN A 72 14.48 -20.16 -12.39
N LYS A 73 15.50 -20.01 -11.55
CA LYS A 73 15.99 -18.69 -11.11
C LYS A 73 16.49 -17.79 -12.25
N THR A 74 17.21 -18.35 -13.23
CA THR A 74 17.72 -17.58 -14.38
C THR A 74 16.55 -17.06 -15.21
N GLN A 75 15.64 -17.93 -15.58
CA GLN A 75 14.46 -17.58 -16.34
C GLN A 75 13.54 -16.60 -15.56
N SER A 76 13.46 -16.69 -14.24
CA SER A 76 12.74 -15.72 -13.42
C SER A 76 13.30 -14.31 -13.56
N THR A 77 14.64 -14.17 -13.60
CA THR A 77 15.29 -12.87 -13.81
C THR A 77 14.93 -12.27 -15.16
N ASP A 78 14.94 -13.07 -16.22
CA ASP A 78 14.56 -12.63 -17.57
C ASP A 78 13.09 -12.21 -17.63
N LEU A 79 12.21 -12.93 -16.94
CA LEU A 79 10.78 -12.58 -16.85
C LEU A 79 10.53 -11.28 -16.07
N TYR A 80 11.26 -11.04 -14.97
CA TYR A 80 11.20 -9.76 -14.26
C TYR A 80 11.61 -8.59 -15.16
N GLN A 81 12.69 -8.76 -15.90
CA GLN A 81 13.17 -7.76 -16.86
C GLN A 81 12.17 -7.52 -17.98
N THR A 82 11.61 -8.58 -18.51
CA THR A 82 10.58 -8.52 -19.56
C THR A 82 9.33 -7.79 -19.08
N LEU A 83 8.86 -8.07 -17.85
CA LEU A 83 7.71 -7.36 -17.26
C LEU A 83 8.01 -5.86 -17.10
N ALA A 84 9.17 -5.50 -16.53
CA ALA A 84 9.57 -4.10 -16.35
C ALA A 84 9.64 -3.35 -17.69
N GLY A 85 10.30 -3.95 -18.69
CA GLY A 85 10.40 -3.38 -20.04
C GLY A 85 9.04 -3.24 -20.73
N THR A 86 8.19 -4.26 -20.62
CA THR A 86 6.83 -4.24 -21.18
C THR A 86 5.97 -3.15 -20.55
N MET A 87 6.03 -2.97 -19.24
CA MET A 87 5.30 -1.88 -18.56
C MET A 87 5.68 -0.52 -19.11
N ILE A 88 6.98 -0.26 -19.35
CA ILE A 88 7.46 0.99 -19.94
C ILE A 88 6.91 1.18 -21.36
N GLN A 89 6.90 0.11 -22.17
CA GLN A 89 6.35 0.17 -23.53
C GLN A 89 4.85 0.45 -23.51
N VAL A 90 4.09 -0.20 -22.60
CA VAL A 90 2.66 0.05 -22.44
C VAL A 90 2.41 1.50 -22.02
N ALA A 91 3.18 2.03 -21.07
CA ALA A 91 3.07 3.42 -20.64
C ALA A 91 3.29 4.40 -21.80
N LYS A 92 4.33 4.17 -22.61
CA LYS A 92 4.62 4.99 -23.82
C LYS A 92 3.51 4.88 -24.86
N LYS A 93 3.02 3.66 -25.14
CA LYS A 93 1.93 3.41 -26.12
C LYS A 93 0.64 4.10 -25.70
N MET A 94 0.33 4.07 -24.42
CA MET A 94 -0.88 4.70 -23.85
C MET A 94 -0.72 6.21 -23.63
N LYS A 95 0.49 6.76 -23.82
CA LYS A 95 0.81 8.18 -23.60
C LYS A 95 0.39 8.68 -22.21
N VAL A 96 0.54 7.85 -21.19
CA VAL A 96 0.26 8.25 -19.81
C VAL A 96 1.38 9.09 -19.22
N SER A 97 1.07 9.88 -18.22
CA SER A 97 2.04 10.79 -17.55
C SER A 97 3.16 10.05 -16.85
N SER A 98 2.83 8.91 -16.24
CA SER A 98 3.74 8.16 -15.39
C SER A 98 3.31 6.71 -15.22
N LEU A 99 4.26 5.90 -14.76
CA LEU A 99 4.07 4.51 -14.38
C LEU A 99 4.65 4.32 -12.97
N HIS A 100 3.85 3.81 -12.06
CA HIS A 100 4.23 3.57 -10.67
C HIS A 100 4.14 2.09 -10.33
N ILE A 101 5.12 1.59 -9.57
CA ILE A 101 5.10 0.27 -8.94
C ILE A 101 5.15 0.50 -7.43
N THR A 102 4.11 0.13 -6.70
CA THR A 102 4.01 0.42 -5.27
C THR A 102 4.20 -0.83 -4.42
N PHE A 103 5.00 -0.70 -3.37
CA PHE A 103 5.32 -1.75 -2.41
C PHE A 103 5.83 -3.05 -3.05
N PRO A 104 6.75 -2.99 -4.05
CA PRO A 104 7.35 -4.19 -4.62
C PRO A 104 8.28 -4.87 -3.59
N GLU A 105 8.64 -6.12 -3.84
CA GLU A 105 9.73 -6.77 -3.12
C GLU A 105 11.09 -6.17 -3.51
N TYR A 106 12.09 -6.36 -2.64
CA TYR A 106 13.43 -5.76 -2.83
C TYR A 106 14.05 -6.13 -4.18
N VAL A 107 13.96 -7.40 -4.59
CA VAL A 107 14.47 -7.89 -5.89
C VAL A 107 13.80 -7.18 -7.06
N GLU A 108 12.48 -7.00 -7.01
CA GLU A 108 11.73 -6.30 -8.05
C GLU A 108 12.10 -4.81 -8.11
N TRP A 109 12.29 -4.19 -6.93
CA TRP A 109 12.71 -2.80 -6.78
C TRP A 109 14.11 -2.56 -7.38
N GLU A 110 15.08 -3.47 -7.14
CA GLU A 110 16.41 -3.38 -7.75
C GLU A 110 16.35 -3.56 -9.28
N ILE A 111 15.64 -4.59 -9.75
CA ILE A 111 15.50 -4.85 -11.20
C ILE A 111 14.84 -3.65 -11.89
N ALA A 112 13.74 -3.13 -11.34
CA ALA A 112 13.08 -1.94 -11.89
C ALA A 112 14.03 -0.73 -11.94
N GLY A 113 14.84 -0.51 -10.90
CA GLY A 113 15.85 0.53 -10.88
C GLY A 113 16.86 0.41 -12.04
N ASN A 114 17.34 -0.80 -12.33
CA ASN A 114 18.24 -1.08 -13.46
C ASN A 114 17.57 -0.82 -14.84
N TYR A 115 16.24 -0.83 -14.89
CA TYR A 115 15.45 -0.48 -16.07
C TYR A 115 15.09 1.01 -16.16
N GLY A 116 15.64 1.85 -15.27
CA GLY A 116 15.46 3.30 -15.28
C GLY A 116 14.25 3.80 -14.49
N PHE A 117 13.61 2.96 -13.68
CA PHE A 117 12.61 3.44 -12.73
C PHE A 117 13.31 4.23 -11.62
N LEU A 118 12.70 5.35 -11.24
CA LEU A 118 13.16 6.14 -10.11
C LEU A 118 12.78 5.44 -8.80
N GLN A 119 13.80 5.07 -8.04
CA GLN A 119 13.61 4.36 -6.78
C GLN A 119 13.21 5.33 -5.67
N ARG A 120 12.11 5.04 -4.98
CA ARG A 120 11.64 5.80 -3.81
C ARG A 120 11.58 4.90 -2.58
N VAL A 121 11.98 5.45 -1.45
CA VAL A 121 11.91 4.79 -0.16
C VAL A 121 10.91 5.56 0.72
N GLY A 122 9.99 4.83 1.31
CA GLY A 122 9.07 5.33 2.32
C GLY A 122 9.37 4.68 3.68
N GLN A 123 8.71 5.17 4.71
CA GLN A 123 8.84 4.63 6.06
C GLN A 123 7.46 4.21 6.57
N GLN A 124 7.36 2.99 7.07
CA GLN A 124 6.22 2.48 7.82
C GLN A 124 6.65 2.21 9.26
N PHE A 125 5.74 2.44 10.19
CA PHE A 125 5.95 2.13 11.60
C PHE A 125 5.18 0.88 11.95
N HIS A 126 5.88 -0.14 12.46
CA HIS A 126 5.29 -1.38 12.91
C HIS A 126 5.45 -1.49 14.41
N TRP A 127 4.38 -1.85 15.09
CA TRP A 127 4.45 -2.25 16.49
C TRP A 127 4.71 -3.74 16.57
N GLU A 128 5.79 -4.11 17.26
CA GLU A 128 6.15 -5.51 17.50
C GLU A 128 5.89 -5.85 18.96
N ASN A 129 5.15 -6.92 19.19
CA ASN A 129 4.96 -7.44 20.52
C ASN A 129 6.25 -8.11 21.02
N ARG A 130 6.89 -7.50 22.01
CA ARG A 130 8.08 -8.03 22.67
C ARG A 130 7.74 -8.87 23.92
N ASN A 131 6.63 -9.56 23.90
CA ASN A 131 6.12 -10.37 25.01
C ASN A 131 5.85 -9.55 26.29
N TYR A 132 5.28 -8.37 26.12
CA TYR A 132 4.84 -7.56 27.26
C TYR A 132 3.74 -8.29 28.02
N THR A 133 3.91 -8.45 29.35
CA THR A 133 2.93 -9.10 30.22
C THR A 133 1.66 -8.28 30.39
N ASP A 134 1.79 -6.97 30.34
CA ASP A 134 0.71 -6.02 30.50
C ASP A 134 1.07 -4.66 29.89
N PHE A 135 0.15 -3.70 29.99
CA PHE A 135 0.36 -2.35 29.46
C PHE A 135 1.46 -1.56 30.20
N GLU A 136 1.65 -1.80 31.50
CA GLU A 136 2.73 -1.15 32.26
C GLU A 136 4.11 -1.67 31.85
N ALA A 137 4.25 -2.96 31.53
CA ALA A 137 5.47 -3.51 30.96
C ALA A 137 5.79 -2.86 29.59
N PHE A 138 4.78 -2.67 28.73
CA PHE A 138 4.93 -1.91 27.48
C PHE A 138 5.37 -0.47 27.76
N LEU A 139 4.72 0.25 28.68
CA LEU A 139 5.11 1.61 29.05
C LEU A 139 6.54 1.67 29.59
N GLY A 140 6.96 0.62 30.32
CA GLY A 140 8.31 0.48 30.83
C GLY A 140 9.39 0.49 29.74
N ALA A 141 9.10 -0.04 28.59
CA ALA A 141 10.00 -0.08 27.43
C ALA A 141 10.13 1.27 26.69
N LEU A 142 9.24 2.22 26.99
CA LEU A 142 9.27 3.55 26.37
C LEU A 142 10.19 4.52 27.14
N THR A 143 10.62 5.59 26.44
CA THR A 143 11.32 6.69 27.10
C THR A 143 10.45 7.33 28.21
N SER A 144 11.07 7.85 29.26
CA SER A 144 10.37 8.50 30.39
C SER A 144 9.39 9.58 29.94
N ARG A 145 9.75 10.35 28.91
CA ARG A 145 8.88 11.41 28.36
C ARG A 145 7.61 10.81 27.73
N LYS A 146 7.74 9.80 26.88
CA LYS A 146 6.60 9.13 26.22
C LYS A 146 5.71 8.43 27.22
N ARG A 147 6.27 7.72 28.18
CA ARG A 147 5.56 7.06 29.28
C ARG A 147 4.69 8.04 30.08
N LYS A 148 5.28 9.16 30.51
CA LYS A 148 4.55 10.22 31.23
C LYS A 148 3.43 10.82 30.37
N GLN A 149 3.69 11.06 29.10
CA GLN A 149 2.68 11.59 28.16
C GLN A 149 1.48 10.64 28.06
N ILE A 150 1.71 9.36 27.79
CA ILE A 150 0.64 8.37 27.63
C ILE A 150 -0.17 8.22 28.92
N ARG A 151 0.50 8.16 30.07
CA ARG A 151 -0.20 8.10 31.38
C ARG A 151 -1.09 9.31 31.60
N LYS A 152 -0.60 10.53 31.27
CA LYS A 152 -1.39 11.75 31.38
C LYS A 152 -2.60 11.76 30.42
N GLU A 153 -2.43 11.30 29.20
CA GLU A 153 -3.52 11.20 28.23
C GLU A 153 -4.59 10.21 28.71
N ARG A 154 -4.20 9.03 29.19
CA ARG A 154 -5.14 8.04 29.74
C ARG A 154 -5.86 8.57 30.98
N GLN A 155 -5.16 9.27 31.88
CA GLN A 155 -5.78 9.87 33.06
C GLN A 155 -6.82 10.91 32.67
N ARG A 156 -6.54 11.78 31.70
CA ARG A 156 -7.53 12.76 31.21
C ARG A 156 -8.82 12.09 30.71
N ILE A 157 -8.69 10.97 30.02
CA ILE A 157 -9.87 10.21 29.56
C ILE A 157 -10.61 9.59 30.75
N ALA A 158 -9.89 9.02 31.72
CA ALA A 158 -10.51 8.48 32.93
C ALA A 158 -11.29 9.56 33.69
N ASP A 159 -10.74 10.75 33.79
CA ASP A 159 -11.35 11.90 34.47
C ASP A 159 -12.66 12.39 33.80
N THR A 160 -12.90 12.02 32.55
CA THR A 160 -14.17 12.34 31.84
C THR A 160 -15.35 11.49 32.30
N GLY A 161 -15.11 10.40 33.00
CA GLY A 161 -16.13 9.43 33.41
C GLY A 161 -16.69 8.58 32.27
N LEU A 162 -16.14 8.65 31.05
CA LEU A 162 -16.55 7.83 29.90
C LEU A 162 -16.28 6.34 30.17
N LYS A 163 -17.29 5.52 29.89
CA LYS A 163 -17.17 4.06 29.99
C LYS A 163 -16.90 3.47 28.59
N PHE A 164 -15.82 2.70 28.50
CA PHE A 164 -15.47 1.97 27.29
C PHE A 164 -15.83 0.51 27.42
N THR A 165 -16.59 -0.02 26.45
CA THR A 165 -16.99 -1.43 26.41
C THR A 165 -16.58 -2.00 25.05
N ALA A 166 -15.76 -3.06 25.05
CA ALA A 166 -15.42 -3.80 23.84
C ALA A 166 -16.49 -4.85 23.56
N LEU A 167 -17.13 -4.77 22.40
CA LEU A 167 -18.16 -5.71 21.96
C LEU A 167 -17.61 -6.57 20.82
N ARG A 168 -17.93 -7.88 20.82
CA ARG A 168 -17.46 -8.82 19.80
C ARG A 168 -18.58 -9.74 19.32
N GLY A 169 -18.59 -10.02 18.01
CA GLY A 169 -19.50 -11.00 17.42
C GLY A 169 -20.96 -10.76 17.81
N LYS A 170 -21.58 -11.70 18.53
CA LYS A 170 -22.99 -11.65 18.94
C LYS A 170 -23.33 -10.56 19.96
N GLU A 171 -22.38 -9.95 20.60
CA GLU A 171 -22.59 -8.83 21.51
C GLU A 171 -22.90 -7.54 20.77
N ILE A 172 -22.52 -7.47 19.48
CA ILE A 172 -22.82 -6.33 18.61
C ILE A 172 -24.27 -6.47 18.14
N LYS A 173 -25.12 -5.52 18.53
CA LYS A 173 -26.53 -5.45 18.18
C LYS A 173 -26.76 -4.43 17.05
N ASP A 174 -27.98 -4.43 16.50
CA ASP A 174 -28.37 -3.51 15.42
C ASP A 174 -28.21 -2.04 15.81
N GLU A 175 -28.51 -1.69 17.07
CA GLU A 175 -28.32 -0.34 17.60
C GLU A 175 -26.87 0.14 17.50
N HIS A 176 -25.90 -0.76 17.68
CA HIS A 176 -24.47 -0.43 17.52
C HIS A 176 -24.08 -0.19 16.06
N TRP A 177 -24.68 -0.97 15.14
CA TRP A 177 -24.47 -0.77 13.69
C TRP A 177 -25.09 0.54 13.22
N HIS A 178 -26.28 0.90 13.69
CA HIS A 178 -26.89 2.19 13.36
C HIS A 178 -26.06 3.38 13.85
N ALA A 179 -25.58 3.32 15.11
CA ALA A 179 -24.72 4.37 15.65
C ALA A 179 -23.39 4.47 14.88
N PHE A 180 -22.75 3.33 14.58
CA PHE A 180 -21.51 3.29 13.79
C PHE A 180 -21.71 3.90 12.39
N TYR A 181 -22.82 3.55 11.73
CA TYR A 181 -23.12 4.07 10.40
C TYR A 181 -23.33 5.59 10.40
N ALA A 182 -24.02 6.12 11.40
CA ALA A 182 -24.19 7.56 11.54
C ALA A 182 -22.84 8.28 11.73
N PHE A 183 -21.93 7.73 12.57
CA PHE A 183 -20.59 8.28 12.73
C PHE A 183 -19.74 8.17 11.46
N TYR A 184 -19.89 7.07 10.73
CA TYR A 184 -19.18 6.87 9.46
C TYR A 184 -19.61 7.93 8.43
N LEU A 185 -20.90 8.19 8.26
CA LEU A 185 -21.41 9.23 7.37
C LEU A 185 -20.86 10.62 7.74
N ASN A 186 -20.89 10.99 9.02
CA ASN A 186 -20.36 12.28 9.48
C ASN A 186 -18.85 12.46 9.23
N THR A 187 -18.11 11.37 8.95
CA THR A 187 -16.69 11.43 8.65
C THR A 187 -16.42 11.53 7.15
N THR A 188 -17.40 11.14 6.31
CA THR A 188 -17.27 11.07 4.84
C THR A 188 -17.92 12.22 4.10
N GLU A 189 -18.76 12.98 4.75
CA GLU A 189 -19.35 14.25 4.27
C GLU A 189 -18.42 15.45 4.58
#